data_68bdd20cda4478c8bdfa54958a47e8cd
#
_entry.id   68bdd20cda4478c8bdfa54958a47e8cd
#
_cell.length_a   1.000
_cell.length_b   1.000
_cell.length_c   1.000
_cell.angle_alpha   90.00
_cell.angle_beta   90.00
_cell.angle_gamma   90.00
#
_symmetry.space_group_name_H-M   'P 1'
#
loop_
_entity.id
_entity.type
_entity.pdbx_description
1 polymer ?
#
loop_
_entity_poly.entity_id
_entity_poly.type
_entity_poly.pdbx_seq_one_letter_code
_entity_poly.pdbx_strand_id
1 'polypeptide(L)'
;MPSARPPLVLSAATLISNFDRFAVTPMLVLIALGMEVPLASAVAAASGYFLAYGLMQPVWGMLSDRFGRIVVMRGTLFAAAVTGIASALAPSLAALVVARVITGACVGAIVPASLTYVGDTVSPERRQGALSDLMAASALGTALATAIGGVLASFLDWRVVFALPALCAAVCAVLLGRLPEPERAHVAGMRKHLAVVLTNRWALLVFGLVFVEGAVLLGILTFLPSALVHRGVDVAVAGLATATYGVGVWLFSRLVKVLGRRLAVWQLIAIGGASMAVGYLVVVLRTDIPSVVITALLLGGGWSFMHSSLQTWATSVVPEARGLTVSLFASALFLGSAAASAAAGHFADRGAYALLFGVAAATAIPLLIIAAACRYRYQTRTAPV
;
A
#
# COMPACT_ATOMS: atom_id res chain seq x y z
N MET A 1 -18.84 27.54 -1.68
CA MET A 1 -19.77 26.38 -1.61
C MET A 1 -18.92 25.12 -1.45
N PRO A 2 -19.20 24.22 -0.49
CA PRO A 2 -18.47 22.97 -0.37
C PRO A 2 -18.65 22.14 -1.66
N SER A 3 -17.54 21.63 -2.22
CA SER A 3 -17.59 20.89 -3.48
C SER A 3 -18.29 19.55 -3.30
N ALA A 4 -19.01 19.11 -4.34
CA ALA A 4 -19.80 17.87 -4.30
C ALA A 4 -18.94 16.60 -4.45
N ARG A 5 -17.72 16.73 -4.99
CA ARG A 5 -16.74 15.66 -5.25
C ARG A 5 -15.36 16.10 -4.81
N PRO A 6 -14.43 15.16 -4.51
CA PRO A 6 -13.07 15.54 -4.26
C PRO A 6 -12.52 16.25 -5.51
N PRO A 7 -11.70 17.29 -5.35
CA PRO A 7 -11.03 17.90 -6.48
C PRO A 7 -10.29 16.83 -7.30
N LEU A 8 -10.44 16.83 -8.63
CA LEU A 8 -9.81 15.84 -9.52
C LEU A 8 -8.30 15.70 -9.28
N VAL A 9 -7.64 16.81 -8.91
CA VAL A 9 -6.21 16.80 -8.62
C VAL A 9 -5.86 15.95 -7.39
N LEU A 10 -6.72 15.82 -6.38
CA LEU A 10 -6.50 14.92 -5.24
C LEU A 10 -6.59 13.46 -5.66
N SER A 11 -7.58 13.13 -6.50
CA SER A 11 -7.71 11.79 -7.07
C SER A 11 -6.50 11.45 -7.95
N ALA A 12 -6.04 12.40 -8.78
CA ALA A 12 -4.83 12.24 -9.59
C ALA A 12 -3.58 12.04 -8.73
N ALA A 13 -3.37 12.87 -7.70
CA ALA A 13 -2.24 12.74 -6.78
C ALA A 13 -2.25 11.39 -6.05
N THR A 14 -3.42 10.92 -5.61
CA THR A 14 -3.60 9.61 -4.97
C THR A 14 -3.31 8.46 -5.95
N LEU A 15 -3.79 8.55 -7.19
CA LEU A 15 -3.49 7.59 -8.25
C LEU A 15 -1.98 7.52 -8.52
N ILE A 16 -1.32 8.66 -8.72
CA ILE A 16 0.12 8.76 -9.00
C ILE A 16 0.94 8.23 -7.84
N SER A 17 0.57 8.53 -6.60
CA SER A 17 1.21 7.99 -5.40
C SER A 17 1.18 6.46 -5.36
N ASN A 18 0.06 5.85 -5.72
CA ASN A 18 -0.05 4.39 -5.76
C ASN A 18 0.65 3.79 -6.99
N PHE A 19 0.60 4.48 -8.14
CA PHE A 19 1.35 4.09 -9.33
C PHE A 19 2.85 4.04 -9.02
N ASP A 20 3.44 5.11 -8.53
CA ASP A 20 4.88 5.19 -8.22
C ASP A 20 5.33 4.10 -7.22
N ARG A 21 4.49 3.80 -6.23
CA ARG A 21 4.78 2.80 -5.19
C ARG A 21 4.87 1.38 -5.74
N PHE A 22 3.96 0.98 -6.63
CA PHE A 22 3.86 -0.39 -7.12
C PHE A 22 4.52 -0.62 -8.48
N ALA A 23 4.89 0.43 -9.21
CA ALA A 23 5.49 0.33 -10.53
C ALA A 23 6.85 -0.39 -10.53
N VAL A 24 7.59 -0.35 -9.43
CA VAL A 24 8.88 -1.06 -9.28
C VAL A 24 8.72 -2.59 -9.34
N THR A 25 7.56 -3.11 -8.94
CA THR A 25 7.31 -4.55 -8.76
C THR A 25 7.58 -5.38 -10.04
N PRO A 26 7.02 -5.07 -11.21
CA PRO A 26 7.29 -5.84 -12.43
C PRO A 26 8.69 -5.59 -13.00
N MET A 27 9.38 -4.53 -12.59
CA MET A 27 10.68 -4.12 -13.16
C MET A 27 11.90 -4.68 -12.43
N LEU A 28 11.73 -5.31 -11.26
CA LEU A 28 12.85 -5.73 -10.41
C LEU A 28 13.89 -6.56 -11.16
N VAL A 29 13.45 -7.48 -12.00
CA VAL A 29 14.37 -8.31 -12.82
C VAL A 29 15.10 -7.45 -13.86
N LEU A 30 14.40 -6.51 -14.52
CA LEU A 30 15.03 -5.61 -15.50
C LEU A 30 16.03 -4.65 -14.85
N ILE A 31 15.73 -4.17 -13.64
CA ILE A 31 16.68 -3.35 -12.85
C ILE A 31 17.91 -4.17 -12.49
N ALA A 32 17.73 -5.42 -12.02
CA ALA A 32 18.82 -6.31 -11.69
C ALA A 32 19.74 -6.57 -12.90
N LEU A 33 19.16 -6.88 -14.05
CA LEU A 33 19.88 -7.08 -15.31
C LEU A 33 20.56 -5.81 -15.80
N GLY A 34 19.82 -4.68 -15.84
CA GLY A 34 20.36 -3.42 -16.37
C GLY A 34 21.43 -2.75 -15.51
N MET A 35 21.52 -3.13 -14.23
CA MET A 35 22.55 -2.67 -13.29
C MET A 35 23.60 -3.76 -12.95
N GLU A 36 23.51 -4.94 -13.55
CA GLU A 36 24.42 -6.08 -13.35
C GLU A 36 24.56 -6.47 -11.87
N VAL A 37 23.44 -6.52 -11.15
CA VAL A 37 23.38 -6.84 -9.72
C VAL A 37 22.46 -8.02 -9.44
N PRO A 38 22.65 -8.76 -8.32
CA PRO A 38 21.69 -9.77 -7.90
C PRO A 38 20.28 -9.18 -7.69
N LEU A 39 19.24 -9.97 -7.96
CA LEU A 39 17.85 -9.57 -7.75
C LEU A 39 17.57 -9.15 -6.29
N ALA A 40 18.16 -9.87 -5.32
CA ALA A 40 18.10 -9.51 -3.90
C ALA A 40 18.58 -8.09 -3.62
N SER A 41 19.63 -7.64 -4.33
CA SER A 41 20.14 -6.27 -4.20
C SER A 41 19.17 -5.26 -4.84
N ALA A 42 18.61 -5.57 -6.02
CA ALA A 42 17.66 -4.71 -6.70
C ALA A 42 16.36 -4.51 -5.87
N VAL A 43 15.94 -5.52 -5.11
CA VAL A 43 14.79 -5.46 -4.19
C VAL A 43 14.95 -4.35 -3.14
N ALA A 44 16.17 -3.92 -2.82
CA ALA A 44 16.42 -2.80 -1.89
C ALA A 44 15.73 -1.49 -2.37
N ALA A 45 15.53 -1.31 -3.67
CA ALA A 45 14.79 -0.16 -4.22
C ALA A 45 13.29 -0.18 -3.83
N ALA A 46 12.68 -1.37 -3.71
CA ALA A 46 11.30 -1.53 -3.27
C ALA A 46 11.18 -1.56 -1.75
N SER A 47 12.01 -2.36 -1.06
CA SER A 47 11.96 -2.49 0.40
C SER A 47 12.35 -1.20 1.11
N GLY A 48 13.35 -0.48 0.62
CA GLY A 48 13.73 0.84 1.12
C GLY A 48 12.63 1.88 0.94
N TYR A 49 11.95 1.85 -0.20
CA TYR A 49 10.78 2.69 -0.44
C TYR A 49 9.66 2.40 0.59
N PHE A 50 9.27 1.12 0.77
CA PHE A 50 8.23 0.74 1.74
C PHE A 50 8.63 1.12 3.17
N LEU A 51 9.88 0.93 3.54
CA LEU A 51 10.42 1.30 4.85
C LEU A 51 10.21 2.80 5.11
N ALA A 52 10.71 3.63 4.20
CA ALA A 52 10.61 5.09 4.33
C ALA A 52 9.17 5.58 4.28
N TYR A 53 8.37 5.02 3.38
CA TYR A 53 6.94 5.30 3.28
C TYR A 53 6.22 5.02 4.61
N GLY A 54 6.48 3.87 5.21
CA GLY A 54 5.87 3.48 6.49
C GLY A 54 6.32 4.39 7.65
N LEU A 55 7.63 4.61 7.80
CA LEU A 55 8.18 5.42 8.88
C LEU A 55 7.68 6.87 8.85
N MET A 56 7.45 7.42 7.66
CA MET A 56 7.05 8.80 7.50
C MET A 56 5.53 9.04 7.65
N GLN A 57 4.70 7.99 7.69
CA GLN A 57 3.23 8.13 7.85
C GLN A 57 2.83 9.01 9.05
N PRO A 58 3.25 8.72 10.29
CA PRO A 58 2.88 9.54 11.44
C PRO A 58 3.54 10.92 11.40
N VAL A 59 4.74 11.04 10.82
CA VAL A 59 5.45 12.32 10.69
C VAL A 59 4.69 13.26 9.76
N TRP A 60 4.24 12.77 8.61
CA TRP A 60 3.43 13.57 7.67
C TRP A 60 2.06 13.94 8.23
N GLY A 61 1.44 13.07 9.03
CA GLY A 61 0.23 13.42 9.76
C GLY A 61 0.44 14.64 10.63
N MET A 62 1.49 14.66 11.48
CA MET A 62 1.83 15.77 12.35
C MET A 62 2.19 17.04 11.58
N LEU A 63 3.02 16.92 10.54
CA LEU A 63 3.44 18.07 9.73
C LEU A 63 2.27 18.68 8.96
N SER A 64 1.37 17.84 8.45
CA SER A 64 0.16 18.25 7.74
C SER A 64 -0.82 19.00 8.65
N ASP A 65 -0.96 18.57 9.92
CA ASP A 65 -1.76 19.30 10.91
C ASP A 65 -1.16 20.66 11.26
N ARG A 66 0.18 20.74 11.34
CA ARG A 66 0.90 21.97 11.74
C ARG A 66 1.04 22.98 10.60
N PHE A 67 1.46 22.53 9.42
CA PHE A 67 1.82 23.41 8.30
C PHE A 67 0.70 23.58 7.27
N GLY A 68 -0.28 22.70 7.30
CA GLY A 68 -1.40 22.67 6.37
C GLY A 68 -1.33 21.50 5.40
N ARG A 69 -2.51 21.07 4.96
CA ARG A 69 -2.68 19.88 4.08
C ARG A 69 -2.08 20.11 2.71
N ILE A 70 -2.46 21.22 2.08
CA ILE A 70 -2.03 21.56 0.71
C ILE A 70 -0.54 21.87 0.69
N VAL A 71 -0.03 22.61 1.67
CA VAL A 71 1.40 22.96 1.75
C VAL A 71 2.26 21.69 1.80
N VAL A 72 1.90 20.72 2.67
CA VAL A 72 2.64 19.46 2.82
C VAL A 72 2.52 18.62 1.55
N MET A 73 1.31 18.42 1.00
CA MET A 73 1.14 17.64 -0.23
C MET A 73 1.92 18.22 -1.41
N ARG A 74 1.92 19.54 -1.59
CA ARG A 74 2.69 20.21 -2.66
C ARG A 74 4.19 20.01 -2.50
N GLY A 75 4.70 20.29 -1.30
CA GLY A 75 6.13 20.15 -1.00
C GLY A 75 6.62 18.71 -1.20
N THR A 76 5.86 17.74 -0.71
CA THR A 76 6.22 16.32 -0.84
C THR A 76 6.09 15.80 -2.26
N LEU A 77 5.07 16.21 -3.04
CA LEU A 77 4.97 15.86 -4.46
C LEU A 77 6.09 16.48 -5.29
N PHE A 78 6.48 17.73 -5.00
CA PHE A 78 7.60 18.34 -5.68
C PHE A 78 8.93 17.62 -5.37
N ALA A 79 9.17 17.28 -4.11
CA ALA A 79 10.33 16.50 -3.70
C ALA A 79 10.30 15.08 -4.33
N ALA A 80 9.12 14.44 -4.38
CA ALA A 80 8.94 13.15 -5.05
C ALA A 80 9.18 13.25 -6.57
N ALA A 81 8.80 14.34 -7.21
CA ALA A 81 9.10 14.57 -8.62
C ALA A 81 10.61 14.64 -8.87
N VAL A 82 11.33 15.42 -8.08
CA VAL A 82 12.79 15.54 -8.17
C VAL A 82 13.48 14.19 -7.94
N THR A 83 13.10 13.48 -6.88
CA THR A 83 13.73 12.19 -6.54
C THR A 83 13.27 11.04 -7.44
N GLY A 84 12.07 11.14 -8.02
CA GLY A 84 11.59 10.22 -9.06
C GLY A 84 12.39 10.36 -10.36
N ILE A 85 12.68 11.59 -10.78
CA ILE A 85 13.61 11.84 -11.90
C ILE A 85 15.04 11.37 -11.54
N ALA A 86 15.51 11.61 -10.31
CA ALA A 86 16.78 11.06 -9.86
C ALA A 86 16.79 9.52 -9.90
N SER A 87 15.67 8.85 -9.60
CA SER A 87 15.53 7.40 -9.75
C SER A 87 15.67 6.97 -11.22
N ALA A 88 15.05 7.70 -12.15
CA ALA A 88 15.14 7.44 -13.59
C ALA A 88 16.57 7.62 -14.13
N LEU A 89 17.30 8.60 -13.61
CA LEU A 89 18.67 8.94 -14.03
C LEU A 89 19.76 8.25 -13.20
N ALA A 90 19.40 7.34 -12.28
CA ALA A 90 20.33 6.72 -11.35
C ALA A 90 21.46 5.96 -12.08
N PRO A 91 22.74 6.31 -11.83
CA PRO A 91 23.90 5.68 -12.48
C PRO A 91 24.31 4.38 -11.78
N SER A 92 23.82 4.12 -10.57
CA SER A 92 24.16 2.95 -9.76
C SER A 92 22.98 2.51 -8.91
N LEU A 93 23.00 1.26 -8.44
CA LEU A 93 21.99 0.73 -7.53
C LEU A 93 21.91 1.56 -6.24
N ALA A 94 23.04 1.97 -5.67
CA ALA A 94 23.04 2.80 -4.45
C ALA A 94 22.32 4.13 -4.66
N ALA A 95 22.56 4.81 -5.80
CA ALA A 95 21.87 6.05 -6.15
C ALA A 95 20.36 5.80 -6.34
N LEU A 96 19.99 4.72 -7.02
CA LEU A 96 18.58 4.33 -7.18
C LEU A 96 17.90 4.09 -5.83
N VAL A 97 18.52 3.29 -4.94
CA VAL A 97 17.96 2.99 -3.63
C VAL A 97 17.76 4.26 -2.80
N VAL A 98 18.77 5.15 -2.75
CA VAL A 98 18.65 6.44 -2.04
C VAL A 98 17.52 7.29 -2.61
N ALA A 99 17.46 7.41 -3.93
CA ALA A 99 16.38 8.17 -4.59
C ALA A 99 14.99 7.56 -4.28
N ARG A 100 14.86 6.23 -4.33
CA ARG A 100 13.60 5.52 -4.02
C ARG A 100 13.20 5.64 -2.54
N VAL A 101 14.16 5.60 -1.61
CA VAL A 101 13.90 5.83 -0.18
C VAL A 101 13.34 7.24 0.03
N ILE A 102 13.95 8.27 -0.55
CA ILE A 102 13.46 9.65 -0.42
C ILE A 102 12.10 9.82 -1.11
N THR A 103 11.92 9.24 -2.31
CA THR A 103 10.62 9.25 -3.00
C THR A 103 9.54 8.61 -2.13
N GLY A 104 9.80 7.43 -1.56
CA GLY A 104 8.87 6.73 -0.67
C GLY A 104 8.52 7.54 0.57
N ALA A 105 9.51 8.17 1.19
CA ALA A 105 9.31 9.08 2.32
C ALA A 105 8.34 10.22 1.95
N CYS A 106 8.55 10.87 0.81
CA CYS A 106 7.72 11.98 0.35
C CYS A 106 6.30 11.56 -0.05
N VAL A 107 6.20 10.51 -0.87
CA VAL A 107 4.92 10.00 -1.39
C VAL A 107 4.00 9.51 -0.26
N GLY A 108 4.58 9.07 0.86
CA GLY A 108 3.85 8.66 2.07
C GLY A 108 2.89 9.72 2.64
N ALA A 109 3.06 10.99 2.30
CA ALA A 109 2.18 12.08 2.73
C ALA A 109 0.83 12.09 2.00
N ILE A 110 0.78 11.62 0.75
CA ILE A 110 -0.29 11.99 -0.19
C ILE A 110 -1.63 11.39 0.16
N VAL A 111 -1.70 10.07 0.37
CA VAL A 111 -2.97 9.38 0.64
C VAL A 111 -3.60 9.86 1.96
N PRO A 112 -2.90 9.87 3.11
CA PRO A 112 -3.51 10.32 4.36
C PRO A 112 -3.89 11.80 4.33
N ALA A 113 -3.07 12.68 3.75
CA ALA A 113 -3.39 14.10 3.64
C ALA A 113 -4.61 14.34 2.72
N SER A 114 -4.76 13.59 1.62
CA SER A 114 -5.92 13.68 0.73
C SER A 114 -7.21 13.24 1.43
N LEU A 115 -7.15 12.15 2.20
CA LEU A 115 -8.31 11.66 2.98
C LEU A 115 -8.73 12.69 4.04
N THR A 116 -7.76 13.26 4.74
CA THR A 116 -8.02 14.30 5.75
C THR A 116 -8.55 15.57 5.10
N TYR A 117 -8.00 16.02 3.97
CA TYR A 117 -8.49 17.16 3.23
C TYR A 117 -9.98 17.02 2.85
N VAL A 118 -10.37 15.84 2.35
CA VAL A 118 -11.79 15.55 2.05
C VAL A 118 -12.62 15.58 3.34
N GLY A 119 -12.08 15.04 4.44
CA GLY A 119 -12.71 15.10 5.75
C GLY A 119 -12.98 16.53 6.23
N ASP A 120 -12.05 17.46 5.94
CA ASP A 120 -12.11 18.86 6.39
C ASP A 120 -12.97 19.73 5.46
N THR A 121 -13.07 19.43 4.15
CA THR A 121 -13.66 20.33 3.15
C THR A 121 -14.97 19.86 2.54
N VAL A 122 -15.30 18.57 2.62
CA VAL A 122 -16.53 18.00 2.04
C VAL A 122 -17.58 17.83 3.13
N SER A 123 -18.82 18.22 2.81
CA SER A 123 -19.95 18.10 3.76
C SER A 123 -20.21 16.67 4.20
N PRO A 124 -20.65 16.41 5.44
CA PRO A 124 -20.83 15.06 6.00
C PRO A 124 -21.63 14.11 5.12
N GLU A 125 -22.69 14.62 4.44
CA GLU A 125 -23.61 13.83 3.61
C GLU A 125 -22.92 13.28 2.35
N ARG A 126 -21.91 14.00 1.83
CA ARG A 126 -21.17 13.66 0.60
C ARG A 126 -19.80 13.08 0.85
N ARG A 127 -19.31 13.16 2.09
CA ARG A 127 -17.94 12.77 2.48
C ARG A 127 -17.64 11.30 2.14
N GLN A 128 -18.58 10.40 2.40
CA GLN A 128 -18.39 8.99 2.12
C GLN A 128 -18.20 8.72 0.62
N GLY A 129 -18.96 9.40 -0.24
CA GLY A 129 -18.79 9.30 -1.69
C GLY A 129 -17.43 9.80 -2.14
N ALA A 130 -17.00 10.98 -1.65
CA ALA A 130 -15.72 11.57 -1.97
C ALA A 130 -14.53 10.71 -1.52
N LEU A 131 -14.61 10.10 -0.33
CA LEU A 131 -13.61 9.15 0.15
C LEU A 131 -13.57 7.87 -0.72
N SER A 132 -14.73 7.40 -1.17
CA SER A 132 -14.82 6.26 -2.09
C SER A 132 -14.17 6.56 -3.45
N ASP A 133 -14.31 7.77 -3.97
CA ASP A 133 -13.66 8.20 -5.23
C ASP A 133 -12.13 8.24 -5.07
N LEU A 134 -11.60 8.70 -3.94
CA LEU A 134 -10.16 8.66 -3.65
C LEU A 134 -9.66 7.22 -3.55
N MET A 135 -10.42 6.32 -2.92
CA MET A 135 -10.03 4.91 -2.83
C MET A 135 -10.08 4.21 -4.19
N ALA A 136 -11.04 4.56 -5.04
CA ALA A 136 -11.09 4.08 -6.42
C ALA A 136 -9.87 4.55 -7.24
N ALA A 137 -9.48 5.82 -7.11
CA ALA A 137 -8.25 6.35 -7.72
C ALA A 137 -6.99 5.63 -7.22
N SER A 138 -6.92 5.33 -5.91
CA SER A 138 -5.83 4.54 -5.31
C SER A 138 -5.74 3.13 -5.91
N ALA A 139 -6.86 2.42 -6.00
CA ALA A 139 -6.92 1.08 -6.57
C ALA A 139 -6.56 1.07 -8.06
N LEU A 140 -7.05 2.06 -8.82
CA LEU A 140 -6.70 2.23 -10.22
C LEU A 140 -5.19 2.50 -10.40
N GLY A 141 -4.61 3.37 -9.57
CA GLY A 141 -3.17 3.63 -9.56
C GLY A 141 -2.35 2.36 -9.35
N THR A 142 -2.75 1.51 -8.41
CA THR A 142 -2.08 0.22 -8.15
C THR A 142 -2.18 -0.74 -9.34
N ALA A 143 -3.37 -0.88 -9.95
CA ALA A 143 -3.57 -1.74 -11.11
C ALA A 143 -2.76 -1.24 -12.33
N LEU A 144 -2.81 0.05 -12.61
CA LEU A 144 -2.05 0.66 -13.70
C LEU A 144 -0.54 0.58 -13.49
N ALA A 145 -0.07 0.64 -12.24
CA ALA A 145 1.35 0.55 -11.90
C ALA A 145 1.97 -0.77 -12.40
N THR A 146 1.34 -1.89 -12.11
CA THR A 146 1.86 -3.20 -12.52
C THR A 146 1.61 -3.48 -14.00
N ALA A 147 0.45 -3.08 -14.55
CA ALA A 147 0.15 -3.26 -15.97
C ALA A 147 1.03 -2.38 -16.86
N ILE A 148 0.94 -1.05 -16.69
CA ILE A 148 1.68 -0.08 -17.51
C ILE A 148 3.18 -0.14 -17.20
N GLY A 149 3.54 -0.32 -15.91
CA GLY A 149 4.94 -0.44 -15.49
C GLY A 149 5.63 -1.62 -16.18
N GLY A 150 5.00 -2.79 -16.22
CA GLY A 150 5.53 -3.95 -16.94
C GLY A 150 5.66 -3.71 -18.45
N VAL A 151 4.61 -3.15 -19.08
CA VAL A 151 4.61 -2.84 -20.51
C VAL A 151 5.68 -1.81 -20.88
N LEU A 152 5.71 -0.66 -20.20
CA LEU A 152 6.70 0.39 -20.49
C LEU A 152 8.14 -0.09 -20.26
N ALA A 153 8.37 -0.86 -19.18
CA ALA A 153 9.70 -1.40 -18.89
C ALA A 153 10.16 -2.43 -19.93
N SER A 154 9.23 -3.23 -20.48
CA SER A 154 9.54 -4.23 -21.51
C SER A 154 9.83 -3.61 -22.87
N PHE A 155 9.06 -2.60 -23.31
CA PHE A 155 9.16 -2.03 -24.65
C PHE A 155 10.09 -0.80 -24.75
N LEU A 156 10.31 -0.08 -23.65
CA LEU A 156 11.15 1.11 -23.62
C LEU A 156 12.38 0.91 -22.69
N ASP A 157 12.24 1.32 -21.45
CA ASP A 157 13.25 1.19 -20.41
C ASP A 157 12.56 1.33 -19.04
N TRP A 158 13.02 0.59 -18.04
CA TRP A 158 12.51 0.72 -16.67
C TRP A 158 12.67 2.14 -16.09
N ARG A 159 13.61 2.92 -16.60
CA ARG A 159 13.81 4.32 -16.21
C ARG A 159 12.63 5.22 -16.56
N VAL A 160 11.98 4.97 -17.70
CA VAL A 160 10.78 5.72 -18.13
C VAL A 160 9.63 5.51 -17.14
N VAL A 161 9.56 4.33 -16.54
CA VAL A 161 8.51 4.00 -15.57
C VAL A 161 8.64 4.83 -14.27
N PHE A 162 9.85 5.25 -13.90
CA PHE A 162 10.06 6.19 -12.79
C PHE A 162 9.85 7.66 -13.21
N ALA A 163 10.24 8.02 -14.42
CA ALA A 163 10.09 9.38 -14.92
C ALA A 163 8.62 9.79 -15.08
N LEU A 164 7.76 8.88 -15.54
CA LEU A 164 6.34 9.16 -15.79
C LEU A 164 5.59 9.66 -14.54
N PRO A 165 5.55 8.91 -13.41
CA PRO A 165 4.89 9.38 -12.20
C PRO A 165 5.57 10.61 -11.59
N ALA A 166 6.89 10.78 -11.77
CA ALA A 166 7.61 11.96 -11.30
C ALA A 166 7.14 13.24 -12.02
N LEU A 167 7.00 13.21 -13.34
CA LEU A 167 6.46 14.34 -14.10
C LEU A 167 5.00 14.63 -13.73
N CYS A 168 4.18 13.58 -13.60
CA CYS A 168 2.81 13.74 -13.16
C CYS A 168 2.72 14.31 -11.73
N ALA A 169 3.63 13.93 -10.82
CA ALA A 169 3.71 14.47 -9.46
C ALA A 169 4.05 15.97 -9.47
N ALA A 170 4.97 16.40 -10.34
CA ALA A 170 5.27 17.83 -10.51
C ALA A 170 4.04 18.63 -10.98
N VAL A 171 3.29 18.11 -11.97
CA VAL A 171 2.05 18.73 -12.42
C VAL A 171 1.02 18.80 -11.28
N CYS A 172 0.83 17.71 -10.53
CA CYS A 172 -0.08 17.70 -9.39
C CYS A 172 0.35 18.69 -8.30
N ALA A 173 1.66 18.82 -8.02
CA ALA A 173 2.18 19.78 -7.04
C ALA A 173 1.82 21.23 -7.41
N VAL A 174 1.88 21.58 -8.70
CA VAL A 174 1.46 22.91 -9.20
C VAL A 174 -0.05 23.07 -9.08
N LEU A 175 -0.83 22.11 -9.55
CA LEU A 175 -2.29 22.18 -9.57
C LEU A 175 -2.92 22.19 -8.18
N LEU A 176 -2.35 21.49 -7.20
CA LEU A 176 -2.78 21.54 -5.80
C LEU A 176 -2.70 22.95 -5.20
N GLY A 177 -1.81 23.80 -5.71
CA GLY A 177 -1.73 25.21 -5.27
C GLY A 177 -2.98 26.04 -5.58
N ARG A 178 -3.91 25.53 -6.39
CA ARG A 178 -5.19 26.20 -6.68
C ARG A 178 -6.28 25.84 -5.67
N LEU A 179 -6.02 24.86 -4.80
CA LEU A 179 -6.97 24.46 -3.77
C LEU A 179 -6.82 25.34 -2.52
N PRO A 180 -7.94 25.68 -1.85
CA PRO A 180 -7.88 26.38 -0.58
C PRO A 180 -7.30 25.50 0.51
N GLU A 181 -6.46 26.07 1.38
CA GLU A 181 -5.98 25.40 2.59
C GLU A 181 -7.14 25.35 3.61
N PRO A 182 -7.49 24.19 4.15
CA PRO A 182 -8.49 24.09 5.22
C PRO A 182 -8.01 24.78 6.50
N GLU A 183 -8.94 25.17 7.36
CA GLU A 183 -8.62 25.68 8.69
C GLU A 183 -7.82 24.64 9.48
N ARG A 184 -6.76 25.10 10.14
CA ARG A 184 -5.83 24.23 10.87
C ARG A 184 -6.45 23.81 12.18
N ALA A 185 -6.58 22.52 12.41
CA ALA A 185 -6.94 21.99 13.71
C ALA A 185 -5.73 22.10 14.66
N HIS A 186 -5.88 22.80 15.80
CA HIS A 186 -4.87 22.77 16.85
C HIS A 186 -4.89 21.42 17.55
N VAL A 187 -3.97 20.53 17.20
CA VAL A 187 -3.80 19.25 17.91
C VAL A 187 -2.89 19.47 19.11
N ALA A 188 -3.50 19.83 20.25
CA ALA A 188 -2.80 19.86 21.53
C ALA A 188 -2.65 18.42 22.07
N GLY A 189 -1.48 18.09 22.64
CA GLY A 189 -1.32 16.84 23.40
C GLY A 189 -0.83 15.61 22.62
N MET A 190 -0.12 15.77 21.51
CA MET A 190 0.43 14.67 20.70
C MET A 190 1.20 13.61 21.50
N ARG A 191 2.04 14.04 22.47
CA ARG A 191 2.77 13.10 23.35
C ARG A 191 1.82 12.25 24.19
N LYS A 192 0.72 12.85 24.68
CA LYS A 192 -0.31 12.14 25.47
C LYS A 192 -1.03 11.12 24.57
N HIS A 193 -1.44 11.51 23.37
CA HIS A 193 -2.07 10.60 22.41
C HIS A 193 -1.14 9.43 22.03
N LEU A 194 0.14 9.70 21.80
CA LEU A 194 1.13 8.64 21.51
C LEU A 194 1.27 7.67 22.68
N ALA A 195 1.36 8.17 23.92
CA ALA A 195 1.42 7.33 25.11
C ALA A 195 0.16 6.44 25.23
N VAL A 196 -1.04 7.02 25.05
CA VAL A 196 -2.31 6.26 25.12
C VAL A 196 -2.36 5.17 24.06
N VAL A 197 -1.95 5.45 22.82
CA VAL A 197 -1.95 4.45 21.74
C VAL A 197 -0.93 3.34 22.01
N LEU A 198 0.31 3.69 22.41
CA LEU A 198 1.38 2.72 22.64
C LEU A 198 1.22 1.90 23.94
N THR A 199 0.36 2.31 24.85
CA THR A 199 0.02 1.53 26.05
C THR A 199 -1.25 0.69 25.86
N ASN A 200 -2.01 0.91 24.80
CA ASN A 200 -3.22 0.16 24.52
C ASN A 200 -2.90 -1.20 23.89
N ARG A 201 -3.13 -2.29 24.64
CA ARG A 201 -2.83 -3.67 24.20
C ARG A 201 -3.54 -4.08 22.91
N TRP A 202 -4.75 -3.58 22.66
CA TRP A 202 -5.48 -3.88 21.42
C TRP A 202 -4.92 -3.13 20.22
N ALA A 203 -4.46 -1.89 20.42
CA ALA A 203 -3.75 -1.16 19.37
C ALA A 203 -2.45 -1.86 18.98
N LEU A 204 -1.63 -2.24 19.96
CA LEU A 204 -0.38 -2.99 19.72
C LEU A 204 -0.63 -4.33 19.03
N LEU A 205 -1.67 -5.06 19.44
CA LEU A 205 -2.08 -6.31 18.78
C LEU A 205 -2.43 -6.05 17.31
N VAL A 206 -3.28 -5.05 17.01
CA VAL A 206 -3.68 -4.71 15.65
C VAL A 206 -2.47 -4.29 14.82
N PHE A 207 -1.51 -3.55 15.39
CA PHE A 207 -0.26 -3.19 14.71
C PHE A 207 0.59 -4.42 14.39
N GLY A 208 0.69 -5.38 15.32
CA GLY A 208 1.38 -6.66 15.08
C GLY A 208 0.71 -7.49 13.97
N LEU A 209 -0.62 -7.57 13.99
CA LEU A 209 -1.39 -8.29 12.97
C LEU A 209 -1.20 -7.66 11.58
N VAL A 210 -1.30 -6.33 11.48
CA VAL A 210 -1.15 -5.65 10.19
C VAL A 210 0.30 -5.63 9.70
N PHE A 211 1.28 -5.69 10.60
CA PHE A 211 2.69 -5.89 10.21
C PHE A 211 2.85 -7.24 9.49
N VAL A 212 2.32 -8.32 10.05
CA VAL A 212 2.37 -9.65 9.41
C VAL A 212 1.53 -9.67 8.14
N GLU A 213 0.36 -9.02 8.13
CA GLU A 213 -0.44 -8.86 6.92
C GLU A 213 0.33 -8.14 5.81
N GLY A 214 1.00 -7.05 6.12
CA GLY A 214 1.83 -6.30 5.18
C GLY A 214 2.98 -7.13 4.63
N ALA A 215 3.61 -7.93 5.48
CA ALA A 215 4.65 -8.87 5.09
C ALA A 215 4.12 -9.86 4.04
N VAL A 216 3.03 -10.56 4.35
CA VAL A 216 2.43 -11.58 3.49
C VAL A 216 1.81 -10.96 2.24
N LEU A 217 1.00 -9.91 2.40
CA LEU A 217 0.18 -9.38 1.31
C LEU A 217 0.99 -8.52 0.33
N LEU A 218 1.71 -7.50 0.82
CA LEU A 218 2.41 -6.55 -0.05
C LEU A 218 3.88 -6.94 -0.28
N GLY A 219 4.56 -7.42 0.76
CA GLY A 219 5.97 -7.79 0.68
C GLY A 219 6.21 -8.94 -0.30
N ILE A 220 5.42 -10.01 -0.21
CA ILE A 220 5.57 -11.20 -1.05
C ILE A 220 4.90 -11.04 -2.42
N LEU A 221 3.77 -10.29 -2.51
CA LEU A 221 3.14 -9.95 -3.80
C LEU A 221 4.16 -9.34 -4.80
N THR A 222 5.12 -8.59 -4.30
CA THR A 222 6.20 -7.97 -5.09
C THR A 222 6.96 -8.98 -5.96
N PHE A 223 6.96 -10.26 -5.60
CA PHE A 223 7.69 -11.31 -6.31
C PHE A 223 6.85 -12.13 -7.31
N LEU A 224 5.54 -11.89 -7.41
CA LEU A 224 4.71 -12.61 -8.37
C LEU A 224 5.16 -12.39 -9.83
N PRO A 225 5.43 -11.13 -10.30
CA PRO A 225 5.95 -10.93 -11.64
C PRO A 225 7.32 -11.59 -11.84
N SER A 226 8.24 -11.44 -10.85
CA SER A 226 9.59 -12.02 -10.94
C SER A 226 9.56 -13.55 -11.04
N ALA A 227 8.59 -14.19 -10.39
CA ALA A 227 8.41 -15.64 -10.48
C ALA A 227 8.00 -16.09 -11.89
N LEU A 228 7.13 -15.33 -12.59
CA LEU A 228 6.78 -15.59 -13.98
C LEU A 228 7.95 -15.33 -14.91
N VAL A 229 8.68 -14.23 -14.72
CA VAL A 229 9.87 -13.89 -15.53
C VAL A 229 10.93 -14.99 -15.39
N HIS A 230 11.13 -15.52 -14.18
CA HIS A 230 12.02 -16.66 -13.93
C HIS A 230 11.60 -17.92 -14.71
N ARG A 231 10.32 -18.07 -15.06
CA ARG A 231 9.78 -19.13 -15.92
C ARG A 231 9.84 -18.83 -17.41
N GLY A 232 10.48 -17.71 -17.80
CA GLY A 232 10.61 -17.28 -19.20
C GLY A 232 9.42 -16.50 -19.74
N VAL A 233 8.48 -16.07 -18.89
CA VAL A 233 7.35 -15.22 -19.29
C VAL A 233 7.86 -13.78 -19.46
N ASP A 234 7.40 -13.11 -20.50
CA ASP A 234 7.72 -11.69 -20.76
C ASP A 234 7.28 -10.77 -19.60
N VAL A 235 8.05 -9.72 -19.34
CA VAL A 235 7.83 -8.79 -18.22
C VAL A 235 6.50 -8.06 -18.33
N ALA A 236 6.07 -7.69 -19.56
CA ALA A 236 4.78 -7.05 -19.78
C ALA A 236 3.62 -8.01 -19.40
N VAL A 237 3.72 -9.27 -19.84
CA VAL A 237 2.72 -10.31 -19.51
C VAL A 237 2.69 -10.59 -18.00
N ALA A 238 3.84 -10.68 -17.36
CA ALA A 238 3.95 -10.87 -15.91
C ALA A 238 3.34 -9.69 -15.13
N GLY A 239 3.59 -8.47 -15.59
CA GLY A 239 2.99 -7.25 -15.04
C GLY A 239 1.47 -7.23 -15.19
N LEU A 240 0.95 -7.57 -16.40
CA LEU A 240 -0.49 -7.65 -16.66
C LEU A 240 -1.17 -8.73 -15.81
N ALA A 241 -0.56 -9.90 -15.68
CA ALA A 241 -1.07 -10.97 -14.82
C ALA A 241 -1.20 -10.51 -13.36
N THR A 242 -0.19 -9.81 -12.84
CA THR A 242 -0.19 -9.29 -11.47
C THR A 242 -1.15 -8.11 -11.28
N ALA A 243 -1.42 -7.31 -12.34
CA ALA A 243 -2.38 -6.20 -12.30
C ALA A 243 -3.80 -6.65 -11.94
N THR A 244 -4.13 -7.92 -12.12
CA THR A 244 -5.40 -8.51 -11.70
C THR A 244 -5.62 -8.42 -10.18
N TYR A 245 -4.58 -8.16 -9.37
CA TYR A 245 -4.70 -7.77 -7.97
C TYR A 245 -5.63 -6.56 -7.78
N GLY A 246 -5.45 -5.51 -8.59
CA GLY A 246 -6.32 -4.32 -8.53
C GLY A 246 -7.77 -4.64 -8.93
N VAL A 247 -7.96 -5.54 -9.90
CA VAL A 247 -9.31 -6.04 -10.28
C VAL A 247 -9.93 -6.80 -9.09
N GLY A 248 -9.14 -7.64 -8.43
CA GLY A 248 -9.54 -8.35 -7.21
C GLY A 248 -9.97 -7.39 -6.10
N VAL A 249 -9.15 -6.37 -5.80
CA VAL A 249 -9.49 -5.32 -4.82
C VAL A 249 -10.83 -4.67 -5.17
N TRP A 250 -11.03 -4.27 -6.42
CA TRP A 250 -12.26 -3.64 -6.86
C TRP A 250 -13.49 -4.56 -6.75
N LEU A 251 -13.37 -5.80 -7.19
CA LEU A 251 -14.45 -6.79 -7.16
C LEU A 251 -14.84 -7.14 -5.73
N PHE A 252 -13.87 -7.55 -4.91
CA PHE A 252 -14.10 -7.99 -3.54
C PHE A 252 -14.51 -6.85 -2.60
N SER A 253 -14.11 -5.60 -2.85
CA SER A 253 -14.59 -4.47 -2.08
C SER A 253 -16.10 -4.25 -2.21
N ARG A 254 -16.69 -4.58 -3.37
CA ARG A 254 -18.14 -4.58 -3.55
C ARG A 254 -18.82 -5.72 -2.77
N LEU A 255 -18.20 -6.89 -2.80
CA LEU A 255 -18.69 -8.05 -2.07
C LEU A 255 -18.65 -7.83 -0.56
N VAL A 256 -17.60 -7.18 -0.03
CA VAL A 256 -17.50 -6.77 1.38
C VAL A 256 -18.66 -5.85 1.78
N LYS A 257 -19.10 -4.92 0.94
CA LYS A 257 -20.26 -4.03 1.23
C LYS A 257 -21.56 -4.82 1.40
N VAL A 258 -21.73 -5.89 0.64
CA VAL A 258 -22.92 -6.75 0.73
C VAL A 258 -22.82 -7.70 1.93
N LEU A 259 -21.71 -8.41 2.05
CA LEU A 259 -21.48 -9.41 3.10
C LEU A 259 -21.33 -8.77 4.49
N GLY A 260 -20.75 -7.57 4.59
CA GLY A 260 -20.59 -6.86 5.86
C GLY A 260 -21.91 -6.46 6.55
N ARG A 261 -23.03 -6.55 5.86
CA ARG A 261 -24.37 -6.40 6.45
C ARG A 261 -24.88 -7.69 7.13
N ARG A 262 -24.27 -8.84 6.80
CA ARG A 262 -24.72 -10.18 7.26
C ARG A 262 -23.68 -10.89 8.09
N LEU A 263 -22.40 -10.63 7.86
CA LEU A 263 -21.28 -11.28 8.51
C LEU A 263 -20.68 -10.39 9.59
N ALA A 264 -20.25 -11.02 10.68
CA ALA A 264 -19.48 -10.35 11.71
C ALA A 264 -18.07 -9.99 11.20
N VAL A 265 -17.46 -8.95 11.77
CA VAL A 265 -16.13 -8.46 11.32
C VAL A 265 -15.06 -9.54 11.42
N TRP A 266 -15.09 -10.41 12.44
CA TRP A 266 -14.14 -11.51 12.56
C TRP A 266 -14.26 -12.54 11.42
N GLN A 267 -15.48 -12.76 10.88
CA GLN A 267 -15.70 -13.63 9.71
C GLN A 267 -15.11 -13.01 8.43
N LEU A 268 -15.26 -11.70 8.25
CA LEU A 268 -14.63 -10.98 7.13
C LEU A 268 -13.10 -11.11 7.19
N ILE A 269 -12.51 -10.95 8.39
CA ILE A 269 -11.07 -11.15 8.60
C ILE A 269 -10.67 -12.58 8.20
N ALA A 270 -11.43 -13.58 8.64
CA ALA A 270 -11.16 -14.98 8.31
C ALA A 270 -11.22 -15.26 6.80
N ILE A 271 -12.24 -14.73 6.12
CA ILE A 271 -12.38 -14.85 4.65
C ILE A 271 -11.17 -14.23 3.94
N GLY A 272 -10.74 -13.03 4.36
CA GLY A 272 -9.59 -12.36 3.77
C GLY A 272 -8.29 -13.13 3.96
N GLY A 273 -8.04 -13.64 5.18
CA GLY A 273 -6.86 -14.47 5.46
C GLY A 273 -6.87 -15.81 4.71
N ALA A 274 -8.05 -16.46 4.59
CA ALA A 274 -8.21 -17.67 3.80
C ALA A 274 -7.96 -17.39 2.31
N SER A 275 -8.43 -16.28 1.77
CA SER A 275 -8.16 -15.86 0.38
C SER A 275 -6.65 -15.71 0.13
N MET A 276 -5.89 -15.13 1.06
CA MET A 276 -4.43 -15.01 0.94
C MET A 276 -3.76 -16.40 0.98
N ALA A 277 -4.13 -17.25 1.93
CA ALA A 277 -3.55 -18.59 2.08
C ALA A 277 -3.81 -19.45 0.82
N VAL A 278 -5.05 -19.47 0.34
CA VAL A 278 -5.43 -20.21 -0.87
C VAL A 278 -4.71 -19.63 -2.10
N GLY A 279 -4.66 -18.29 -2.23
CA GLY A 279 -3.96 -17.65 -3.32
C GLY A 279 -2.50 -18.08 -3.42
N TYR A 280 -1.76 -18.03 -2.31
CA TYR A 280 -0.37 -18.48 -2.30
C TYR A 280 -0.22 -20.00 -2.53
N LEU A 281 -1.13 -20.82 -2.03
CA LEU A 281 -1.11 -22.26 -2.31
C LEU A 281 -1.27 -22.55 -3.81
N VAL A 282 -2.10 -21.80 -4.53
CA VAL A 282 -2.28 -21.97 -5.98
C VAL A 282 -0.95 -21.77 -6.71
N VAL A 283 -0.23 -20.69 -6.43
CA VAL A 283 1.05 -20.40 -7.11
C VAL A 283 2.20 -21.30 -6.64
N VAL A 284 2.13 -21.86 -5.43
CA VAL A 284 3.06 -22.89 -4.95
C VAL A 284 2.93 -24.17 -5.76
N LEU A 285 1.69 -24.61 -6.02
CA LEU A 285 1.42 -25.85 -6.77
C LEU A 285 1.86 -25.73 -8.23
N ARG A 286 1.64 -24.55 -8.82
CA ARG A 286 2.04 -24.28 -10.20
C ARG A 286 2.30 -22.79 -10.40
N THR A 287 3.51 -22.45 -10.86
CA THR A 287 3.90 -21.07 -11.17
C THR A 287 3.76 -20.85 -12.68
N ASP A 288 2.56 -20.49 -13.11
CA ASP A 288 2.22 -20.11 -14.49
C ASP A 288 1.28 -18.88 -14.49
N ILE A 289 0.96 -18.36 -15.68
CA ILE A 289 0.12 -17.17 -15.84
C ILE A 289 -1.25 -17.33 -15.17
N PRO A 290 -2.03 -18.40 -15.41
CA PRO A 290 -3.33 -18.58 -14.74
C PRO A 290 -3.22 -18.61 -13.22
N SER A 291 -2.22 -19.29 -12.67
CA SER A 291 -2.02 -19.40 -11.23
C SER A 291 -1.69 -18.04 -10.61
N VAL A 292 -0.84 -17.22 -11.26
CA VAL A 292 -0.52 -15.86 -10.79
C VAL A 292 -1.74 -14.95 -10.89
N VAL A 293 -2.55 -15.04 -11.94
CA VAL A 293 -3.82 -14.29 -12.07
C VAL A 293 -4.78 -14.65 -10.93
N ILE A 294 -4.99 -15.92 -10.65
CA ILE A 294 -5.85 -16.39 -9.55
C ILE A 294 -5.30 -15.90 -8.20
N THR A 295 -3.99 -16.07 -7.99
CA THR A 295 -3.32 -15.61 -6.76
C THR A 295 -3.51 -14.11 -6.57
N ALA A 296 -3.22 -13.31 -7.59
CA ALA A 296 -3.34 -11.84 -7.52
C ALA A 296 -4.79 -11.42 -7.24
N LEU A 297 -5.79 -12.04 -7.89
CA LEU A 297 -7.21 -11.81 -7.59
C LEU A 297 -7.53 -12.12 -6.12
N LEU A 298 -7.11 -13.28 -5.61
CA LEU A 298 -7.37 -13.70 -4.23
C LEU A 298 -6.64 -12.82 -3.20
N LEU A 299 -5.44 -12.33 -3.50
CA LEU A 299 -4.75 -11.35 -2.66
C LEU A 299 -5.50 -10.01 -2.62
N GLY A 300 -6.12 -9.61 -3.74
CA GLY A 300 -7.06 -8.48 -3.76
C GLY A 300 -8.28 -8.71 -2.84
N GLY A 301 -8.72 -9.96 -2.72
CA GLY A 301 -9.70 -10.38 -1.71
C GLY A 301 -9.17 -10.22 -0.28
N GLY A 302 -7.94 -10.66 -0.02
CA GLY A 302 -7.25 -10.46 1.26
C GLY A 302 -7.26 -8.98 1.68
N TRP A 303 -6.84 -8.10 0.77
CA TRP A 303 -6.90 -6.65 1.01
C TRP A 303 -8.31 -6.17 1.33
N SER A 304 -9.29 -6.55 0.52
CA SER A 304 -10.65 -6.05 0.68
C SER A 304 -11.34 -6.55 1.95
N PHE A 305 -11.15 -7.82 2.30
CA PHE A 305 -11.81 -8.42 3.46
C PHE A 305 -11.02 -8.22 4.76
N MET A 306 -9.74 -8.61 4.80
CA MET A 306 -8.94 -8.58 6.02
C MET A 306 -8.42 -7.19 6.33
N HIS A 307 -7.71 -6.55 5.38
CA HIS A 307 -7.11 -5.24 5.62
C HIS A 307 -8.15 -4.18 5.97
N SER A 308 -9.26 -4.08 5.23
CA SER A 308 -10.32 -3.10 5.53
C SER A 308 -10.96 -3.33 6.90
N SER A 309 -11.08 -4.59 7.32
CA SER A 309 -11.63 -4.95 8.64
C SER A 309 -10.66 -4.64 9.77
N LEU A 310 -9.35 -4.90 9.59
CA LEU A 310 -8.30 -4.53 10.55
C LEU A 310 -8.17 -3.00 10.66
N GLN A 311 -8.25 -2.28 9.54
CA GLN A 311 -8.24 -0.82 9.54
C GLN A 311 -9.45 -0.23 10.28
N THR A 312 -10.63 -0.78 10.06
CA THR A 312 -11.84 -0.41 10.80
C THR A 312 -11.68 -0.68 12.29
N TRP A 313 -11.09 -1.82 12.65
CA TRP A 313 -10.78 -2.12 14.04
C TRP A 313 -9.80 -1.13 14.65
N ALA A 314 -8.72 -0.79 13.96
CA ALA A 314 -7.76 0.23 14.40
C ALA A 314 -8.43 1.58 14.69
N THR A 315 -9.41 2.00 13.89
CA THR A 315 -10.14 3.28 14.13
C THR A 315 -11.00 3.27 15.39
N SER A 316 -11.34 2.10 15.93
CA SER A 316 -12.23 1.96 17.09
C SER A 316 -11.51 1.69 18.41
N VAL A 317 -10.22 1.32 18.37
CA VAL A 317 -9.46 0.89 19.57
C VAL A 317 -9.08 2.06 20.48
N VAL A 318 -8.73 3.21 19.89
CA VAL A 318 -8.37 4.45 20.60
C VAL A 318 -9.09 5.63 19.95
N PRO A 319 -10.38 5.84 20.24
CA PRO A 319 -11.21 6.85 19.57
C PRO A 319 -10.67 8.29 19.71
N GLU A 320 -10.05 8.61 20.87
CA GLU A 320 -9.47 9.91 21.19
C GLU A 320 -8.20 10.22 20.40
N ALA A 321 -7.51 9.19 19.85
CA ALA A 321 -6.29 9.34 19.06
C ALA A 321 -6.41 8.63 17.69
N ARG A 322 -7.61 8.61 17.09
CA ARG A 322 -7.93 7.85 15.86
C ARG A 322 -6.95 8.12 14.72
N GLY A 323 -6.64 9.38 14.43
CA GLY A 323 -5.74 9.76 13.35
C GLY A 323 -4.34 9.18 13.52
N LEU A 324 -3.77 9.28 14.74
CA LEU A 324 -2.47 8.72 15.07
C LEU A 324 -2.50 7.18 15.01
N THR A 325 -3.56 6.55 15.50
CA THR A 325 -3.71 5.08 15.46
C THR A 325 -3.73 4.57 14.01
N VAL A 326 -4.44 5.25 13.09
CA VAL A 326 -4.47 4.89 11.66
C VAL A 326 -3.11 5.11 11.01
N SER A 327 -2.39 6.18 11.35
CA SER A 327 -1.04 6.41 10.83
C SER A 327 -0.06 5.34 11.28
N LEU A 328 -0.09 4.93 12.55
CA LEU A 328 0.76 3.86 13.08
C LEU A 328 0.36 2.48 12.52
N PHE A 329 -0.92 2.25 12.28
CA PHE A 329 -1.43 1.07 11.56
C PHE A 329 -0.83 0.98 10.15
N ALA A 330 -0.88 2.07 9.38
CA ALA A 330 -0.27 2.12 8.06
C ALA A 330 1.26 1.97 8.11
N SER A 331 1.92 2.58 9.11
CA SER A 331 3.36 2.36 9.36
C SER A 331 3.67 0.88 9.55
N ALA A 332 2.94 0.18 10.43
CA ALA A 332 3.16 -1.23 10.69
C ALA A 332 2.98 -2.09 9.42
N LEU A 333 1.96 -1.80 8.59
CA LEU A 333 1.75 -2.48 7.31
C LEU A 333 2.98 -2.38 6.40
N PHE A 334 3.49 -1.17 6.18
CA PHE A 334 4.61 -0.95 5.27
C PHE A 334 5.95 -1.38 5.83
N LEU A 335 6.13 -1.34 7.15
CA LEU A 335 7.30 -1.93 7.83
C LEU A 335 7.34 -3.46 7.64
N GLY A 336 6.19 -4.13 7.78
CA GLY A 336 6.06 -5.56 7.48
C GLY A 336 6.37 -5.86 6.01
N SER A 337 5.84 -5.05 5.10
CA SER A 337 6.11 -5.17 3.66
C SER A 337 7.60 -5.01 3.34
N ALA A 338 8.26 -4.02 3.93
CA ALA A 338 9.68 -3.77 3.76
C ALA A 338 10.53 -4.93 4.27
N ALA A 339 10.25 -5.41 5.49
CA ALA A 339 10.97 -6.51 6.11
C ALA A 339 10.85 -7.80 5.28
N ALA A 340 9.63 -8.15 4.86
CA ALA A 340 9.39 -9.36 4.07
C ALA A 340 10.00 -9.27 2.68
N SER A 341 9.86 -8.14 1.97
CA SER A 341 10.46 -7.99 0.64
C SER A 341 11.98 -8.05 0.70
N ALA A 342 12.62 -7.42 1.68
CA ALA A 342 14.06 -7.49 1.86
C ALA A 342 14.54 -8.93 2.14
N ALA A 343 13.87 -9.65 3.04
CA ALA A 343 14.20 -11.04 3.36
C ALA A 343 13.96 -11.98 2.17
N ALA A 344 12.89 -11.75 1.41
CA ALA A 344 12.49 -12.58 0.28
C ALA A 344 13.44 -12.52 -0.92
N GLY A 345 14.20 -11.42 -1.06
CA GLY A 345 15.16 -11.25 -2.17
C GLY A 345 16.12 -12.41 -2.32
N HIS A 346 16.67 -12.93 -1.21
CA HIS A 346 17.58 -14.07 -1.24
C HIS A 346 16.96 -15.37 -1.76
N PHE A 347 15.66 -15.59 -1.50
CA PHE A 347 14.95 -16.75 -2.04
C PHE A 347 14.72 -16.58 -3.54
N ALA A 348 14.40 -15.38 -3.97
CA ALA A 348 14.18 -15.05 -5.38
C ALA A 348 15.46 -15.21 -6.22
N ASP A 349 16.62 -14.78 -5.72
CA ASP A 349 17.94 -14.99 -6.37
C ASP A 349 18.23 -16.47 -6.63
N ARG A 350 17.81 -17.34 -5.72
CA ARG A 350 17.99 -18.80 -5.85
C ARG A 350 16.91 -19.49 -6.67
N GLY A 351 15.95 -18.73 -7.22
CA GLY A 351 14.78 -19.28 -7.90
C GLY A 351 13.81 -20.03 -6.98
N ALA A 352 13.94 -19.90 -5.65
CA ALA A 352 13.19 -20.65 -4.65
C ALA A 352 11.78 -20.04 -4.42
N TYR A 353 11.07 -19.69 -5.50
CA TYR A 353 9.76 -19.03 -5.43
C TYR A 353 8.68 -19.91 -4.77
N ALA A 354 8.71 -21.24 -5.00
CA ALA A 354 7.76 -22.15 -4.36
C ALA A 354 7.90 -22.14 -2.82
N LEU A 355 9.14 -22.09 -2.31
CA LEU A 355 9.41 -21.96 -0.87
C LEU A 355 8.93 -20.59 -0.35
N LEU A 356 9.22 -19.53 -1.08
CA LEU A 356 8.82 -18.17 -0.72
C LEU A 356 7.29 -18.05 -0.58
N PHE A 357 6.54 -18.51 -1.58
CA PHE A 357 5.08 -18.50 -1.56
C PHE A 357 4.51 -19.50 -0.54
N GLY A 358 5.19 -20.64 -0.32
CA GLY A 358 4.83 -21.61 0.72
C GLY A 358 4.92 -21.02 2.13
N VAL A 359 5.99 -20.27 2.42
CA VAL A 359 6.14 -19.53 3.69
C VAL A 359 5.04 -18.49 3.84
N ALA A 360 4.68 -17.76 2.76
CA ALA A 360 3.59 -16.80 2.79
C ALA A 360 2.23 -17.47 3.09
N ALA A 361 1.93 -18.60 2.43
CA ALA A 361 0.72 -19.38 2.70
C ALA A 361 0.68 -19.89 4.15
N ALA A 362 1.79 -20.45 4.63
CA ALA A 362 1.93 -20.96 6.00
C ALA A 362 1.79 -19.84 7.05
N THR A 363 2.25 -18.62 6.74
CA THR A 363 2.12 -17.45 7.63
C THR A 363 0.70 -16.88 7.60
N ALA A 364 0.01 -16.93 6.47
CA ALA A 364 -1.37 -16.44 6.36
C ALA A 364 -2.35 -17.25 7.24
N ILE A 365 -2.10 -18.55 7.48
CA ILE A 365 -2.98 -19.38 8.31
C ILE A 365 -3.00 -18.94 9.78
N PRO A 366 -1.88 -18.88 10.52
CA PRO A 366 -1.91 -18.37 11.89
C PRO A 366 -2.36 -16.90 11.97
N LEU A 367 -2.04 -16.08 10.97
CA LEU A 367 -2.52 -14.69 10.91
C LEU A 367 -4.05 -14.65 10.91
N LEU A 368 -4.72 -15.40 10.05
CA LEU A 368 -6.18 -15.44 10.00
C LEU A 368 -6.79 -15.94 11.29
N ILE A 369 -6.23 -17.00 11.88
CA ILE A 369 -6.76 -17.62 13.12
C ILE A 369 -6.64 -16.64 14.28
N ILE A 370 -5.47 -16.04 14.48
CA ILE A 370 -5.20 -15.11 15.58
C ILE A 370 -6.03 -13.84 15.39
N ALA A 371 -6.05 -13.26 14.19
CA ALA A 371 -6.79 -12.03 13.93
C ALA A 371 -8.30 -12.21 14.11
N ALA A 372 -8.88 -13.30 13.59
CA ALA A 372 -10.31 -13.60 13.73
C ALA A 372 -10.68 -13.88 15.22
N ALA A 373 -9.88 -14.71 15.91
CA ALA A 373 -10.13 -15.04 17.33
C ALA A 373 -10.00 -13.81 18.23
N CYS A 374 -8.98 -12.98 18.04
CA CYS A 374 -8.79 -11.75 18.80
C CYS A 374 -9.90 -10.73 18.53
N ARG A 375 -10.34 -10.61 17.25
CA ARG A 375 -11.45 -9.72 16.90
C ARG A 375 -12.78 -10.20 17.51
N TYR A 376 -13.04 -11.51 17.51
CA TYR A 376 -14.20 -12.10 18.16
C TYR A 376 -14.20 -11.76 19.67
N ARG A 377 -13.08 -11.98 20.37
CA ARG A 377 -12.93 -11.66 21.81
C ARG A 377 -13.06 -10.15 22.08
N TYR A 378 -12.62 -9.30 21.18
CA TYR A 378 -12.78 -7.85 21.32
C TYR A 378 -14.27 -7.47 21.25
N GLN A 379 -15.00 -8.02 20.29
CA GLN A 379 -16.45 -7.76 20.13
C GLN A 379 -17.26 -8.18 21.34
N THR A 380 -16.98 -9.37 21.90
CA THR A 380 -17.72 -9.88 23.06
C THR A 380 -17.47 -9.08 24.35
N ARG A 381 -16.33 -8.38 24.45
CA ARG A 381 -16.00 -7.55 25.62
C ARG A 381 -16.52 -6.11 25.50
N THR A 382 -16.80 -5.64 24.30
CA THR A 382 -17.24 -4.27 24.04
C THR A 382 -18.72 -4.18 23.65
N ALA A 383 -19.42 -5.31 23.57
CA ALA A 383 -20.88 -5.33 23.40
C ALA A 383 -21.51 -4.69 24.66
N PRO A 384 -22.41 -3.72 24.52
CA PRO A 384 -23.22 -3.25 25.66
C PRO A 384 -24.03 -4.42 26.20
N VAL A 385 -24.06 -4.56 27.52
CA VAL A 385 -24.87 -5.52 28.26
C VAL A 385 -26.33 -5.13 28.13
#